data_fd42c5fc87f889cd7a87110768c06696
#
_entry.id   fd42c5fc87f889cd7a87110768c06696
#
_cell.length_a   1.000
_cell.length_b   1.000
_cell.length_c   1.000
_cell.angle_alpha   90.00
_cell.angle_beta   90.00
_cell.angle_gamma   90.00
#
_symmetry.space_group_name_H-M   'P 1'
#
loop_
_entity.id
_entity.type
_entity.pdbx_description
1 polymer ?
#
loop_
_entity_poly.entity_id
_entity_poly.type
_entity_poly.pdbx_seq_one_letter_code
_entity_poly.pdbx_strand_id
1 'polypeptide(L)'
;MFAGALLVGLAAVGAAIVGLALPRLRANSAPLLVAALLLGIASAAVPLDYLRRVKTLPYINDISTDTQRLPQFSPPLTYESHFAELQQIGYPDLRPLELALPPKAAFARAAEIARDYGWEITALDEAAGRIEAVATTSWFGFKDDVVIRITPAGAGSRVDMRSRSRVGRSDVGANAARIRQFFQAFQSTQPK
;
A
#
# COMPACT_ATOMS: atom_id res chain seq x y z
N MET A 1 -18.32 -0.67 -10.66
CA MET A 1 -17.40 0.08 -11.52
C MET A 1 -16.33 -0.81 -12.17
N PHE A 2 -15.55 -1.59 -11.45
CA PHE A 2 -14.47 -2.42 -12.03
C PHE A 2 -14.93 -3.47 -13.05
N ALA A 3 -16.08 -4.13 -12.86
CA ALA A 3 -16.60 -5.13 -13.81
C ALA A 3 -16.93 -4.51 -15.18
N GLY A 4 -17.51 -3.30 -15.21
CA GLY A 4 -17.80 -2.59 -16.45
C GLY A 4 -16.51 -2.20 -17.21
N ALA A 5 -15.51 -1.66 -16.53
CA ALA A 5 -14.23 -1.32 -17.15
C ALA A 5 -13.51 -2.55 -17.71
N LEU A 6 -13.57 -3.69 -17.01
CA LEU A 6 -13.01 -4.95 -17.48
C LEU A 6 -13.69 -5.43 -18.76
N LEU A 7 -15.02 -5.45 -18.79
CA LEU A 7 -15.80 -5.90 -19.97
C LEU A 7 -15.53 -4.99 -21.18
N VAL A 8 -15.54 -3.68 -21.00
CA VAL A 8 -15.24 -2.71 -22.07
C VAL A 8 -13.81 -2.89 -22.58
N GLY A 9 -12.83 -3.03 -21.68
CA GLY A 9 -11.45 -3.26 -22.05
C GLY A 9 -11.26 -4.54 -22.86
N LEU A 10 -11.83 -5.66 -22.40
CA LEU A 10 -11.75 -6.94 -23.12
C LEU A 10 -12.49 -6.90 -24.47
N ALA A 11 -13.64 -6.24 -24.57
CA ALA A 11 -14.35 -6.05 -25.83
C ALA A 11 -13.53 -5.22 -26.83
N ALA A 12 -12.89 -4.14 -26.37
CA ALA A 12 -12.00 -3.32 -27.21
C ALA A 12 -10.80 -4.12 -27.72
N VAL A 13 -10.16 -4.92 -26.86
CA VAL A 13 -9.07 -5.82 -27.25
C VAL A 13 -9.53 -6.82 -28.30
N GLY A 14 -10.67 -7.49 -28.08
CA GLY A 14 -11.22 -8.46 -29.03
C GLY A 14 -11.54 -7.83 -30.40
N ALA A 15 -12.20 -6.68 -30.41
CA ALA A 15 -12.54 -5.96 -31.65
C ALA A 15 -11.27 -5.50 -32.39
N ALA A 16 -10.25 -5.03 -31.66
CA ALA A 16 -8.97 -4.61 -32.26
C ALA A 16 -8.22 -5.80 -32.88
N ILE A 17 -8.17 -6.94 -32.21
CA ILE A 17 -7.53 -8.16 -32.74
C ILE A 17 -8.23 -8.62 -34.03
N VAL A 18 -9.57 -8.70 -34.01
CA VAL A 18 -10.35 -9.06 -35.21
C VAL A 18 -10.14 -8.09 -36.36
N GLY A 19 -10.12 -6.76 -36.05
CA GLY A 19 -9.88 -5.74 -37.07
C GLY A 19 -8.49 -5.85 -37.71
N LEU A 20 -7.45 -6.14 -36.89
CA LEU A 20 -6.08 -6.35 -37.37
C LEU A 20 -5.91 -7.64 -38.20
N ALA A 21 -6.72 -8.67 -37.91
CA ALA A 21 -6.73 -9.94 -38.67
C ALA A 21 -7.41 -9.79 -40.04
N LEU A 22 -8.30 -8.82 -40.21
CA LEU A 22 -9.03 -8.60 -41.49
C LEU A 22 -8.22 -7.65 -42.39
N PRO A 23 -7.72 -8.12 -43.58
CA PRO A 23 -6.83 -7.32 -44.44
C PRO A 23 -7.40 -5.96 -44.84
N ARG A 24 -8.71 -5.89 -45.11
CA ARG A 24 -9.39 -4.65 -45.52
C ARG A 24 -9.41 -3.60 -44.41
N LEU A 25 -9.71 -4.01 -43.17
CA LEU A 25 -9.74 -3.11 -42.00
C LEU A 25 -8.33 -2.69 -41.61
N ARG A 26 -7.38 -3.62 -41.61
CA ARG A 26 -5.99 -3.34 -41.31
C ARG A 26 -5.39 -2.32 -42.26
N ALA A 27 -5.61 -2.42 -43.56
CA ALA A 27 -5.03 -1.51 -44.55
C ALA A 27 -5.43 -0.05 -44.32
N ASN A 28 -6.66 0.21 -43.89
CA ASN A 28 -7.19 1.57 -43.75
C ASN A 28 -7.17 2.11 -42.30
N SER A 29 -7.10 1.23 -41.28
CA SER A 29 -7.32 1.62 -39.89
C SER A 29 -6.30 1.05 -38.92
N ALA A 30 -5.16 0.52 -39.38
CA ALA A 30 -4.17 -0.10 -38.49
C ALA A 30 -3.75 0.76 -37.29
N PRO A 31 -3.46 2.07 -37.41
CA PRO A 31 -3.08 2.88 -36.25
C PRO A 31 -4.18 2.98 -35.20
N LEU A 32 -5.45 3.12 -35.66
CA LEU A 32 -6.59 3.20 -34.75
C LEU A 32 -6.86 1.86 -34.03
N LEU A 33 -6.69 0.74 -34.74
CA LEU A 33 -6.84 -0.60 -34.17
C LEU A 33 -5.74 -0.88 -33.13
N VAL A 34 -4.51 -0.46 -33.40
CA VAL A 34 -3.41 -0.55 -32.43
C VAL A 34 -3.68 0.32 -31.20
N ALA A 35 -4.13 1.55 -31.40
CA ALA A 35 -4.51 2.42 -30.29
C ALA A 35 -5.64 1.82 -29.43
N ALA A 36 -6.69 1.28 -30.07
CA ALA A 36 -7.77 0.60 -29.40
C ALA A 36 -7.31 -0.64 -28.61
N LEU A 37 -6.38 -1.41 -29.16
CA LEU A 37 -5.77 -2.55 -28.50
C LEU A 37 -5.02 -2.13 -27.23
N LEU A 38 -4.15 -1.11 -27.34
CA LEU A 38 -3.38 -0.61 -26.20
C LEU A 38 -4.26 -0.02 -25.09
N LEU A 39 -5.26 0.78 -25.46
CA LEU A 39 -6.23 1.34 -24.52
C LEU A 39 -7.08 0.26 -23.87
N GLY A 40 -7.50 -0.75 -24.61
CA GLY A 40 -8.25 -1.88 -24.10
C GLY A 40 -7.44 -2.70 -23.09
N ILE A 41 -6.17 -2.98 -23.38
CA ILE A 41 -5.25 -3.66 -22.46
C ILE A 41 -5.07 -2.80 -21.18
N ALA A 42 -4.80 -1.52 -21.32
CA ALA A 42 -4.62 -0.62 -20.18
C ALA A 42 -5.88 -0.53 -19.31
N SER A 43 -7.06 -0.46 -19.92
CA SER A 43 -8.35 -0.44 -19.22
C SER A 43 -8.65 -1.75 -18.49
N ALA A 44 -8.23 -2.90 -19.02
CA ALA A 44 -8.45 -4.21 -18.40
C ALA A 44 -7.41 -4.52 -17.30
N ALA A 45 -6.21 -3.96 -17.38
CA ALA A 45 -5.11 -4.28 -16.46
C ALA A 45 -5.42 -3.98 -15.00
N VAL A 46 -6.01 -2.81 -14.71
CA VAL A 46 -6.35 -2.38 -13.33
C VAL A 46 -7.39 -3.31 -12.69
N PRO A 47 -8.55 -3.60 -13.32
CA PRO A 47 -9.52 -4.56 -12.79
C PRO A 47 -8.94 -5.97 -12.61
N LEU A 48 -8.10 -6.44 -13.53
CA LEU A 48 -7.48 -7.77 -13.43
C LEU A 48 -6.49 -7.84 -12.26
N ASP A 49 -5.64 -6.82 -12.06
CA ASP A 49 -4.76 -6.77 -10.90
C ASP A 49 -5.55 -6.71 -9.58
N TYR A 50 -6.63 -5.93 -9.53
CA TYR A 50 -7.52 -5.92 -8.37
C TYR A 50 -8.12 -7.30 -8.08
N LEU A 51 -8.66 -8.00 -9.08
CA LEU A 51 -9.20 -9.35 -8.92
C LEU A 51 -8.14 -10.36 -8.47
N ARG A 52 -6.93 -10.25 -9.02
CA ARG A 52 -5.79 -11.07 -8.57
C ARG A 52 -5.50 -10.82 -7.09
N ARG A 53 -5.37 -9.56 -6.67
CA ARG A 53 -5.08 -9.18 -5.27
C ARG A 53 -6.16 -9.70 -4.32
N VAL A 54 -7.43 -9.53 -4.64
CA VAL A 54 -8.55 -10.05 -3.85
C VAL A 54 -8.47 -11.56 -3.63
N LYS A 55 -7.95 -12.32 -4.63
CA LYS A 55 -7.82 -13.78 -4.54
C LYS A 55 -6.55 -14.26 -3.84
N THR A 56 -5.48 -13.46 -3.87
CA THR A 56 -4.15 -13.90 -3.41
C THR A 56 -3.72 -13.29 -2.09
N LEU A 57 -4.25 -12.12 -1.74
CA LEU A 57 -3.89 -11.42 -0.51
C LEU A 57 -4.82 -11.79 0.64
N PRO A 58 -4.33 -11.76 1.89
CA PRO A 58 -5.16 -12.06 3.04
C PRO A 58 -6.28 -11.03 3.21
N TYR A 59 -7.45 -11.51 3.68
CA TYR A 59 -8.64 -10.69 3.87
C TYR A 59 -8.59 -9.95 5.20
N ILE A 60 -7.67 -9.01 5.32
CA ILE A 60 -7.40 -8.19 6.51
C ILE A 60 -7.22 -6.72 6.11
N ASN A 61 -7.40 -5.81 7.06
CA ASN A 61 -7.32 -4.36 6.87
C ASN A 61 -6.52 -3.63 7.95
N ASP A 62 -5.81 -4.37 8.78
CA ASP A 62 -4.99 -3.85 9.89
C ASP A 62 -3.67 -4.64 9.91
N ILE A 63 -2.59 -3.98 9.55
CA ILE A 63 -1.27 -4.56 9.33
C ILE A 63 -0.27 -3.94 10.30
N SER A 64 0.51 -4.79 10.95
CA SER A 64 1.55 -4.36 11.90
C SER A 64 2.87 -5.08 11.67
N THR A 65 3.99 -4.39 11.85
CA THR A 65 5.31 -5.00 11.81
C THR A 65 5.65 -5.80 13.07
N ASP A 66 4.96 -5.53 14.18
CA ASP A 66 5.04 -6.30 15.42
C ASP A 66 3.62 -6.72 15.85
N THR A 67 3.24 -7.96 15.56
CA THR A 67 1.92 -8.50 15.91
C THR A 67 1.83 -9.02 17.35
N GLN A 68 2.96 -9.15 18.04
CA GLN A 68 2.99 -9.58 19.43
C GLN A 68 2.91 -8.39 20.39
N ARG A 69 3.57 -7.28 20.06
CA ARG A 69 3.57 -6.02 20.81
C ARG A 69 3.17 -4.89 19.88
N LEU A 70 1.90 -4.85 19.55
CA LEU A 70 1.33 -3.91 18.59
C LEU A 70 1.69 -2.47 18.94
N PRO A 71 2.14 -1.64 17.97
CA PRO A 71 2.06 -0.19 18.11
C PRO A 71 0.61 0.23 18.40
N GLN A 72 0.40 1.00 19.49
CA GLN A 72 -0.93 1.38 19.95
C GLN A 72 -1.28 2.78 19.49
N PHE A 73 -2.51 2.94 18.99
CA PHE A 73 -3.14 4.22 18.74
C PHE A 73 -3.61 4.87 20.06
N SER A 74 -3.88 6.15 20.04
CA SER A 74 -4.46 6.88 21.16
C SER A 74 -5.78 7.57 20.72
N PRO A 75 -6.95 7.07 21.16
CA PRO A 75 -7.15 5.91 22.04
C PRO A 75 -6.80 4.58 21.37
N PRO A 76 -6.56 3.51 22.16
CA PRO A 76 -6.25 2.19 21.63
C PRO A 76 -7.35 1.64 20.72
N LEU A 77 -6.96 1.07 19.58
CA LEU A 77 -7.86 0.40 18.64
C LEU A 77 -7.72 -1.12 18.76
N THR A 78 -8.85 -1.81 18.76
CA THR A 78 -8.90 -3.27 18.79
C THR A 78 -8.19 -3.86 17.57
N TYR A 79 -7.44 -4.93 17.80
CA TYR A 79 -6.79 -5.74 16.74
C TYR A 79 -7.41 -7.14 16.77
N GLU A 80 -7.89 -7.60 15.65
CA GLU A 80 -8.49 -8.92 15.52
C GLU A 80 -7.41 -10.01 15.67
N SER A 81 -7.56 -10.89 16.64
CA SER A 81 -6.53 -11.89 17.01
C SER A 81 -6.08 -12.77 15.85
N HIS A 82 -6.99 -13.12 14.93
CA HIS A 82 -6.68 -13.94 13.76
C HIS A 82 -5.91 -13.21 12.67
N PHE A 83 -5.80 -11.87 12.71
CA PHE A 83 -5.06 -11.10 11.72
C PHE A 83 -3.55 -11.38 11.77
N ALA A 84 -3.01 -11.67 12.96
CA ALA A 84 -1.59 -11.98 13.12
C ALA A 84 -1.16 -13.18 12.28
N GLU A 85 -1.94 -14.26 12.32
CA GLU A 85 -1.67 -15.48 11.54
C GLU A 85 -1.82 -15.23 10.04
N LEU A 86 -2.91 -14.61 9.62
CA LEU A 86 -3.16 -14.27 8.22
C LEU A 86 -2.07 -13.35 7.65
N GLN A 87 -1.63 -12.37 8.45
CA GLN A 87 -0.54 -11.48 8.06
C GLN A 87 0.79 -12.22 7.91
N GLN A 88 1.12 -13.12 8.84
CA GLN A 88 2.36 -13.89 8.78
C GLN A 88 2.44 -14.76 7.51
N ILE A 89 1.31 -15.31 7.08
CA ILE A 89 1.22 -16.09 5.84
C ILE A 89 1.31 -15.17 4.60
N GLY A 90 0.55 -14.08 4.59
CA GLY A 90 0.41 -13.22 3.41
C GLY A 90 1.51 -12.18 3.24
N TYR A 91 2.15 -11.76 4.34
CA TYR A 91 3.18 -10.71 4.38
C TYR A 91 4.35 -11.08 5.30
N PRO A 92 5.05 -12.20 5.06
CA PRO A 92 6.13 -12.69 5.94
C PRO A 92 7.35 -11.77 5.99
N ASP A 93 7.46 -10.85 5.04
CA ASP A 93 8.52 -9.83 4.93
C ASP A 93 8.30 -8.63 5.86
N LEU A 94 7.08 -8.39 6.32
CA LEU A 94 6.78 -7.24 7.18
C LEU A 94 7.27 -7.50 8.61
N ARG A 95 8.40 -6.89 8.93
CA ARG A 95 9.09 -6.99 10.22
C ARG A 95 9.53 -5.59 10.66
N PRO A 96 9.81 -5.39 11.95
CA PRO A 96 10.40 -4.14 12.44
C PRO A 96 11.67 -3.78 11.67
N LEU A 97 11.90 -2.49 11.49
CA LEU A 97 13.12 -1.97 10.88
C LEU A 97 14.11 -1.58 11.97
N GLU A 98 15.31 -2.17 11.93
CA GLU A 98 16.42 -1.78 12.82
C GLU A 98 17.33 -0.79 12.09
N LEU A 99 17.72 0.28 12.79
CA LEU A 99 18.50 1.38 12.26
C LEU A 99 19.70 1.69 13.17
N ALA A 100 20.83 2.04 12.58
CA ALA A 100 21.98 2.57 13.28
C ALA A 100 21.81 4.05 13.72
N LEU A 101 20.58 4.59 13.63
CA LEU A 101 20.24 5.95 14.05
C LEU A 101 19.77 5.97 15.50
N PRO A 102 20.21 6.94 16.34
CA PRO A 102 19.65 7.16 17.65
C PRO A 102 18.13 7.40 17.60
N PRO A 103 17.35 7.03 18.64
CA PRO A 103 15.88 7.13 18.62
C PRO A 103 15.36 8.52 18.26
N LYS A 104 15.98 9.59 18.77
CA LYS A 104 15.60 10.97 18.44
C LYS A 104 15.76 11.29 16.95
N ALA A 105 16.86 10.87 16.33
CA ALA A 105 17.10 11.07 14.90
C ALA A 105 16.13 10.23 14.06
N ALA A 106 15.88 8.98 14.47
CA ALA A 106 14.89 8.11 13.81
C ALA A 106 13.47 8.68 13.92
N PHE A 107 13.09 9.26 15.06
CA PHE A 107 11.80 9.91 15.25
C PHE A 107 11.64 11.13 14.33
N ALA A 108 12.61 12.03 14.30
CA ALA A 108 12.59 13.19 13.41
C ALA A 108 12.47 12.77 11.95
N ARG A 109 13.24 11.75 11.54
CA ARG A 109 13.19 11.20 10.18
C ARG A 109 11.84 10.54 9.86
N ALA A 110 11.25 9.79 10.78
CA ALA A 110 9.94 9.21 10.63
C ALA A 110 8.86 10.29 10.39
N ALA A 111 8.90 11.36 11.16
CA ALA A 111 7.98 12.47 11.03
C ALA A 111 8.16 13.22 9.69
N GLU A 112 9.39 13.37 9.20
CA GLU A 112 9.69 13.95 7.89
C GLU A 112 9.12 13.09 6.77
N ILE A 113 9.40 11.78 6.74
CA ILE A 113 8.88 10.84 5.74
C ILE A 113 7.34 10.87 5.71
N ALA A 114 6.68 10.89 6.88
CA ALA A 114 5.23 10.97 6.96
C ALA A 114 4.69 12.26 6.31
N ARG A 115 5.37 13.41 6.51
CA ARG A 115 5.01 14.68 5.85
C ARG A 115 5.25 14.63 4.34
N ASP A 116 6.36 14.07 3.89
CA ASP A 116 6.71 13.96 2.46
C ASP A 116 5.69 13.10 1.71
N TYR A 117 5.10 12.11 2.37
CA TYR A 117 3.99 11.32 1.84
C TYR A 117 2.62 12.02 1.93
N GLY A 118 2.57 13.25 2.45
CA GLY A 118 1.34 14.01 2.59
C GLY A 118 0.38 13.45 3.65
N TRP A 119 0.90 12.67 4.64
CA TRP A 119 0.04 12.19 5.72
C TRP A 119 -0.30 13.31 6.69
N GLU A 120 -1.55 13.35 7.13
CA GLU A 120 -2.01 14.24 8.18
C GLU A 120 -1.51 13.73 9.54
N ILE A 121 -0.49 14.38 10.11
CA ILE A 121 0.03 14.01 11.43
C ILE A 121 -0.98 14.46 12.49
N THR A 122 -1.47 13.52 13.28
CA THR A 122 -2.46 13.76 14.34
C THR A 122 -1.83 13.81 15.73
N ALA A 123 -0.68 13.14 15.94
CA ALA A 123 0.07 13.21 17.19
C ALA A 123 1.58 13.02 16.97
N LEU A 124 2.38 13.77 17.71
CA LEU A 124 3.84 13.65 17.82
C LEU A 124 4.20 13.60 19.31
N ASP A 125 4.59 12.43 19.79
CA ASP A 125 5.03 12.21 21.17
C ASP A 125 6.47 11.65 21.13
N GLU A 126 7.44 12.55 21.11
CA GLU A 126 8.86 12.19 21.05
C GLU A 126 9.29 11.44 22.32
N ALA A 127 8.74 11.78 23.50
CA ALA A 127 9.08 11.13 24.75
C ALA A 127 8.63 9.65 24.76
N ALA A 128 7.46 9.35 24.20
CA ALA A 128 6.97 8.00 24.03
C ALA A 128 7.49 7.31 22.74
N GLY A 129 8.21 8.03 21.88
CA GLY A 129 8.64 7.54 20.57
C GLY A 129 7.47 7.21 19.63
N ARG A 130 6.34 7.94 19.72
CA ARG A 130 5.12 7.64 19.00
C ARG A 130 4.72 8.76 18.05
N ILE A 131 4.44 8.37 16.78
CA ILE A 131 3.87 9.25 15.77
C ILE A 131 2.54 8.64 15.33
N GLU A 132 1.47 9.43 15.32
CA GLU A 132 0.20 9.03 14.72
C GLU A 132 -0.12 9.94 13.54
N ALA A 133 -0.66 9.33 12.47
CA ALA A 133 -1.01 10.04 11.26
C ALA A 133 -2.20 9.39 10.56
N VAL A 134 -2.81 10.14 9.65
CA VAL A 134 -3.85 9.65 8.75
C VAL A 134 -3.33 9.71 7.32
N ALA A 135 -3.27 8.56 6.67
CA ALA A 135 -2.97 8.46 5.24
C ALA A 135 -4.26 8.43 4.44
N THR A 136 -4.36 9.24 3.39
CA THR A 136 -5.54 9.28 2.51
C THR A 136 -5.18 8.69 1.15
N THR A 137 -5.99 7.74 0.66
CA THR A 137 -5.77 7.13 -0.66
C THR A 137 -6.14 8.08 -1.78
N SER A 138 -5.28 8.20 -2.80
CA SER A 138 -5.39 9.21 -3.86
C SER A 138 -6.65 9.09 -4.72
N TRP A 139 -7.15 7.86 -4.98
CA TRP A 139 -8.25 7.62 -5.92
C TRP A 139 -9.64 7.64 -5.28
N PHE A 140 -9.75 7.17 -4.04
CA PHE A 140 -11.06 6.98 -3.38
C PHE A 140 -11.21 7.81 -2.10
N GLY A 141 -10.15 8.49 -1.67
CA GLY A 141 -10.18 9.30 -0.45
C GLY A 141 -10.39 8.47 0.83
N PHE A 142 -10.14 7.16 0.80
CA PHE A 142 -10.20 6.34 2.01
C PHE A 142 -9.13 6.77 2.99
N LYS A 143 -9.49 6.83 4.26
CA LYS A 143 -8.59 7.18 5.35
C LYS A 143 -8.14 5.93 6.09
N ASP A 144 -6.83 5.85 6.27
CA ASP A 144 -6.18 4.79 7.02
C ASP A 144 -5.41 5.42 8.19
N ASP A 145 -5.61 4.89 9.38
CA ASP A 145 -4.86 5.29 10.57
C ASP A 145 -3.48 4.63 10.55
N VAL A 146 -2.47 5.40 10.87
CA VAL A 146 -1.09 4.97 10.94
C VAL A 146 -0.51 5.32 12.30
N VAL A 147 0.16 4.37 12.93
CA VAL A 147 0.99 4.62 14.10
C VAL A 147 2.39 4.06 13.89
N ILE A 148 3.39 4.87 14.19
CA ILE A 148 4.81 4.53 14.15
C ILE A 148 5.33 4.58 15.57
N ARG A 149 6.04 3.54 15.98
CA ARG A 149 6.69 3.44 17.28
C ARG A 149 8.19 3.31 17.08
N ILE A 150 8.95 4.19 17.72
CA ILE A 150 10.41 4.19 17.73
C ILE A 150 10.86 3.83 19.14
N THR A 151 11.69 2.80 19.26
CA THR A 151 12.27 2.36 20.54
C THR A 151 13.78 2.24 20.43
N PRO A 152 14.54 2.45 21.52
CA PRO A 152 15.96 2.15 21.54
C PRO A 152 16.22 0.67 21.24
N ALA A 153 17.27 0.39 20.44
CA ALA A 153 17.72 -0.97 20.12
C ALA A 153 19.26 -0.97 20.03
N GLY A 154 19.94 -1.47 21.05
CA GLY A 154 21.39 -1.40 21.13
C GLY A 154 21.90 0.04 21.07
N ALA A 155 22.82 0.32 20.14
CA ALA A 155 23.32 1.67 19.86
C ALA A 155 22.43 2.50 18.93
N GLY A 156 21.36 1.89 18.39
CA GLY A 156 20.47 2.49 17.41
C GLY A 156 19.01 2.50 17.86
N SER A 157 18.12 2.32 16.90
CA SER A 157 16.67 2.28 17.13
C SER A 157 15.98 1.19 16.33
N ARG A 158 14.85 0.76 16.85
CA ARG A 158 13.86 -0.10 16.18
C ARG A 158 12.64 0.74 15.85
N VAL A 159 12.20 0.64 14.61
CA VAL A 159 10.99 1.29 14.09
C VAL A 159 9.94 0.23 13.82
N ASP A 160 8.81 0.32 14.48
CA ASP A 160 7.61 -0.46 14.24
C ASP A 160 6.54 0.43 13.62
N MET A 161 5.71 -0.14 12.76
CA MET A 161 4.61 0.57 12.15
C MET A 161 3.36 -0.31 12.12
N ARG A 162 2.20 0.29 12.40
CA ARG A 162 0.88 -0.30 12.19
C ARG A 162 0.06 0.63 11.31
N SER A 163 -0.65 0.06 10.34
CA SER A 163 -1.52 0.80 9.44
C SER A 163 -2.85 0.08 9.31
N ARG A 164 -3.96 0.80 9.56
CA ARG A 164 -5.30 0.25 9.63
C ARG A 164 -6.28 1.08 8.82
N SER A 165 -7.06 0.42 7.98
CA SER A 165 -8.14 1.07 7.24
C SER A 165 -9.34 1.33 8.14
N ARG A 166 -9.90 2.55 8.07
CA ARG A 166 -11.11 2.94 8.83
C ARG A 166 -12.37 2.26 8.29
N VAL A 167 -12.37 1.90 7.00
CA VAL A 167 -13.51 1.30 6.32
C VAL A 167 -13.10 0.05 5.57
N GLY A 168 -14.06 -0.87 5.42
CA GLY A 168 -13.83 -2.14 4.73
C GLY A 168 -13.24 -3.22 5.62
N ARG A 169 -13.33 -4.47 5.18
CA ARG A 169 -12.81 -5.67 5.88
C ARG A 169 -11.53 -6.20 5.27
N SER A 170 -11.14 -5.68 4.10
CA SER A 170 -9.88 -5.95 3.41
C SER A 170 -9.39 -4.68 2.74
N ASP A 171 -8.09 -4.42 2.81
CA ASP A 171 -7.40 -3.29 2.19
C ASP A 171 -6.75 -3.63 0.84
N VAL A 172 -6.89 -4.90 0.40
CA VAL A 172 -6.28 -5.43 -0.83
C VAL A 172 -4.78 -5.15 -0.90
N GLY A 173 -4.11 -5.17 0.26
CA GLY A 173 -2.66 -4.98 0.41
C GLY A 173 -2.19 -3.53 0.48
N ALA A 174 -3.09 -2.55 0.60
CA ALA A 174 -2.72 -1.13 0.65
C ALA A 174 -1.88 -0.79 1.89
N ASN A 175 -2.28 -1.29 3.07
CA ASN A 175 -1.54 -1.05 4.31
C ASN A 175 -0.16 -1.71 4.29
N ALA A 176 -0.05 -2.93 3.79
CA ALA A 176 1.23 -3.62 3.64
C ALA A 176 2.18 -2.87 2.67
N ALA A 177 1.65 -2.38 1.55
CA ALA A 177 2.42 -1.57 0.59
C ALA A 177 2.90 -0.26 1.22
N ARG A 178 2.05 0.42 2.00
CA ARG A 178 2.39 1.65 2.73
C ARG A 178 3.56 1.45 3.69
N ILE A 179 3.52 0.38 4.50
CA ILE A 179 4.60 0.05 5.43
C ILE A 179 5.92 -0.18 4.68
N ARG A 180 5.90 -0.96 3.59
CA ARG A 180 7.09 -1.19 2.76
C ARG A 180 7.66 0.09 2.19
N GLN A 181 6.83 0.95 1.62
CA GLN A 181 7.25 2.24 1.07
C GLN A 181 7.86 3.14 2.13
N PHE A 182 7.24 3.20 3.30
CA PHE A 182 7.75 3.99 4.42
C PHE A 182 9.13 3.50 4.88
N PHE A 183 9.33 2.18 5.00
CA PHE A 183 10.63 1.62 5.38
C PHE A 183 11.69 1.79 4.28
N GLN A 184 11.32 1.72 3.01
CA GLN A 184 12.22 2.02 1.89
C GLN A 184 12.71 3.47 1.92
N ALA A 185 11.86 4.43 2.28
CA ALA A 185 12.25 5.83 2.42
C ALA A 185 13.28 6.06 3.55
N PHE A 186 13.23 5.28 4.62
CA PHE A 186 14.28 5.28 5.64
C PHE A 186 15.64 4.83 5.09
N GLN A 187 15.64 3.78 4.28
CA GLN A 187 16.86 3.17 3.75
C GLN A 187 17.50 4.00 2.62
N SER A 188 16.70 4.67 1.80
CA SER A 188 17.17 5.44 0.65
C SER A 188 17.92 6.74 1.00
N THR A 189 17.78 7.22 2.22
CA THR A 189 18.34 8.51 2.68
C THR A 189 19.48 8.33 3.68
N GLN A 190 19.95 7.11 3.93
CA GLN A 190 21.16 6.91 4.72
C GLN A 190 22.37 7.37 3.89
N PRO A 191 23.21 8.31 4.37
CA PRO A 191 24.46 8.63 3.69
C PRO A 191 25.31 7.34 3.63
N LYS A 192 25.87 7.07 2.45
CA LYS A 192 26.84 5.98 2.22
C LYS A 192 28.08 6.19 3.07
#